data_1c061e6a0739761397989829ae15bb37
#
_entry.id   1c061e6a0739761397989829ae15bb37
#
_cell.length_a   1.000
_cell.length_b   1.000
_cell.length_c   1.000
_cell.angle_alpha   90.00
_cell.angle_beta   90.00
_cell.angle_gamma   90.00
#
_symmetry.space_group_name_H-M   'P 1'
#
loop_
_entity.id
_entity.type
_entity.pdbx_description
1 polymer ?
#
loop_
_entity_poly.entity_id
_entity_poly.type
_entity_poly.pdbx_seq_one_letter_code
_entity_poly.pdbx_strand_id
1 'polypeptide(L)'
;AWLARQDWIELASAEALELAQQLGNTCLVAAQTQAGVTAIRVCQPRQGVSVGVAQGALFDLRSSATGRVFATWATPPSDALPAALRDQIRSCGLATVEGEHAPGINALGAPVFDAQGRLLMALTLVGPAAALQADPQGAPAQALRQACARISGAMGWHESRR
;
A
#
# COMPACT_ATOMS: atom_id res chain seq x y z
N ALA A 1 -0.08 -0.01 23.68
CA ALA A 1 0.11 -1.45 23.82
C ALA A 1 0.97 -1.99 22.70
N TRP A 2 1.78 -2.96 23.03
CA TRP A 2 2.63 -3.65 22.07
C TRP A 2 1.83 -4.66 21.27
N LEU A 3 1.88 -4.55 19.94
CA LEU A 3 1.43 -5.62 19.07
C LEU A 3 2.64 -6.37 18.54
N ALA A 4 2.64 -7.69 18.66
CA ALA A 4 3.65 -8.52 18.04
C ALA A 4 3.55 -8.41 16.51
N ARG A 5 4.67 -8.66 15.80
CA ARG A 5 4.71 -8.61 14.34
C ARG A 5 3.57 -9.40 13.69
N GLN A 6 3.29 -10.58 14.21
CA GLN A 6 2.23 -11.44 13.70
C GLN A 6 0.85 -10.78 13.85
N ASP A 7 0.62 -10.08 14.96
CA ASP A 7 -0.65 -9.41 15.23
C ASP A 7 -0.91 -8.27 14.26
N TRP A 8 0.09 -7.46 13.94
CA TRP A 8 -0.12 -6.37 12.98
C TRP A 8 -0.22 -6.84 11.54
N ILE A 9 0.41 -7.98 11.18
CA ILE A 9 0.17 -8.61 9.88
C ILE A 9 -1.28 -9.10 9.81
N GLU A 10 -1.82 -9.70 10.86
CA GLU A 10 -3.20 -10.15 10.91
C GLU A 10 -4.18 -8.98 10.82
N LEU A 11 -3.90 -7.89 11.55
CA LEU A 11 -4.72 -6.69 11.48
C LEU A 11 -4.72 -6.08 10.07
N ALA A 12 -3.56 -5.97 9.46
CA ALA A 12 -3.42 -5.47 8.09
C ALA A 12 -4.14 -6.38 7.09
N SER A 13 -4.04 -7.70 7.28
CA SER A 13 -4.71 -8.68 6.42
C SER A 13 -6.22 -8.54 6.50
N ALA A 14 -6.78 -8.33 7.69
CA ALA A 14 -8.21 -8.13 7.89
C ALA A 14 -8.69 -6.86 7.17
N GLU A 15 -7.96 -5.76 7.29
CA GLU A 15 -8.28 -4.51 6.59
C GLU A 15 -8.16 -4.67 5.06
N ALA A 16 -7.13 -5.36 4.59
CA ALA A 16 -6.94 -5.62 3.16
C ALA A 16 -8.06 -6.50 2.59
N LEU A 17 -8.49 -7.50 3.33
CA LEU A 17 -9.60 -8.36 2.90
C LEU A 17 -10.89 -7.57 2.80
N GLU A 18 -11.18 -6.71 3.78
CA GLU A 18 -12.37 -5.87 3.76
C GLU A 18 -12.35 -4.90 2.57
N LEU A 19 -11.22 -4.26 2.31
CA LEU A 19 -11.07 -3.40 1.13
C LEU A 19 -11.30 -4.16 -0.17
N ALA A 20 -10.73 -5.36 -0.29
CA ALA A 20 -10.94 -6.19 -1.48
C ALA A 20 -12.42 -6.51 -1.69
N GLN A 21 -13.15 -6.83 -0.63
CA GLN A 21 -14.57 -7.14 -0.70
C GLN A 21 -15.40 -5.90 -1.05
N GLN A 22 -15.11 -4.77 -0.41
CA GLN A 22 -15.86 -3.53 -0.63
C GLN A 22 -15.66 -2.96 -2.03
N LEU A 23 -14.43 -3.00 -2.53
CA LEU A 23 -14.06 -2.31 -3.76
C LEU A 23 -14.02 -3.24 -4.98
N GLY A 24 -14.10 -4.55 -4.77
CA GLY A 24 -14.06 -5.52 -5.88
C GLY A 24 -12.70 -5.59 -6.57
N ASN A 25 -11.62 -5.28 -5.88
CA ASN A 25 -10.25 -5.29 -6.40
C ASN A 25 -9.34 -6.11 -5.49
N THR A 26 -8.25 -6.60 -6.04
CA THR A 26 -7.20 -7.25 -5.25
C THR A 26 -6.57 -6.25 -4.30
N CYS A 27 -6.38 -6.63 -3.03
CA CYS A 27 -5.66 -5.82 -2.06
C CYS A 27 -4.55 -6.66 -1.43
N LEU A 28 -3.34 -6.12 -1.40
CA LEU A 28 -2.20 -6.82 -0.83
C LEU A 28 -1.57 -6.04 0.31
N VAL A 29 -0.86 -6.76 1.17
CA VAL A 29 -0.02 -6.21 2.23
C VAL A 29 1.43 -6.51 1.86
N ALA A 30 2.28 -5.49 1.91
CA ALA A 30 3.69 -5.64 1.59
C ALA A 30 4.56 -5.12 2.73
N ALA A 31 5.70 -5.75 2.91
CA ALA A 31 6.71 -5.36 3.89
C ALA A 31 8.11 -5.53 3.32
N GLN A 32 9.07 -4.85 3.94
CA GLN A 32 10.48 -5.02 3.60
C GLN A 32 10.98 -6.33 4.16
N THR A 33 11.59 -7.14 3.31
CA THR A 33 12.28 -8.38 3.68
C THR A 33 13.73 -8.31 3.21
N GLN A 34 14.53 -9.33 3.49
CA GLN A 34 15.89 -9.41 2.97
C GLN A 34 15.94 -9.44 1.44
N ALA A 35 14.90 -9.98 0.82
CA ALA A 35 14.81 -10.05 -0.65
C ALA A 35 14.39 -8.72 -1.28
N GLY A 36 13.80 -7.82 -0.52
CA GLY A 36 13.28 -6.53 -0.99
C GLY A 36 11.86 -6.28 -0.52
N VAL A 37 11.17 -5.38 -1.18
CA VAL A 37 9.75 -5.09 -0.90
C VAL A 37 8.92 -6.25 -1.40
N THR A 38 8.24 -6.94 -0.50
CA THR A 38 7.64 -8.26 -0.75
C THR A 38 6.16 -8.27 -0.39
N ALA A 39 5.34 -8.88 -1.24
CA ALA A 39 3.93 -9.17 -0.93
C ALA A 39 3.88 -10.27 0.15
N ILE A 40 3.41 -9.93 1.35
CA ILE A 40 3.32 -10.88 2.46
C ILE A 40 1.92 -11.46 2.63
N ARG A 41 0.89 -10.77 2.13
CA ARG A 41 -0.50 -11.25 2.06
C ARG A 41 -1.14 -10.71 0.80
N VAL A 42 -1.98 -11.53 0.17
CA VAL A 42 -2.76 -11.12 -1.00
C VAL A 42 -4.22 -11.51 -0.76
N CYS A 43 -5.12 -10.54 -0.82
CA CYS A 43 -6.54 -10.73 -0.60
C CYS A 43 -7.29 -10.49 -1.90
N GLN A 44 -7.98 -11.52 -2.40
CA GLN A 44 -8.75 -11.44 -3.64
C GLN A 44 -10.21 -11.10 -3.34
N PRO A 45 -10.88 -10.31 -4.21
CA PRO A 45 -12.30 -10.04 -4.03
C PRO A 45 -13.11 -11.29 -4.34
N ARG A 46 -14.24 -11.46 -3.66
CA ARG A 46 -15.20 -12.53 -3.99
C ARG A 46 -15.90 -12.25 -5.30
N GLN A 47 -16.18 -10.96 -5.57
CA GLN A 47 -16.81 -10.50 -6.80
C GLN A 47 -15.93 -9.40 -7.38
N GLY A 48 -15.83 -9.37 -8.70
CA GLY A 48 -14.96 -8.46 -9.41
C GLY A 48 -13.88 -9.21 -10.17
N VAL A 49 -12.82 -8.50 -10.54
CA VAL A 49 -11.72 -9.09 -11.30
C VAL A 49 -10.49 -9.17 -10.41
N SER A 50 -10.01 -10.39 -10.20
CA SER A 50 -8.79 -10.65 -9.46
C SER A 50 -7.57 -10.43 -10.34
N VAL A 51 -6.56 -9.79 -9.78
CA VAL A 51 -5.24 -9.69 -10.42
C VAL A 51 -4.33 -10.74 -9.78
N GLY A 52 -3.64 -11.51 -10.61
CA GLY A 52 -2.77 -12.58 -10.15
C GLY A 52 -1.47 -12.05 -9.56
N VAL A 53 -1.49 -11.73 -8.27
CA VAL A 53 -0.28 -11.38 -7.50
C VAL A 53 0.02 -12.53 -6.56
N ALA A 54 1.23 -13.07 -6.64
CA ALA A 54 1.62 -14.18 -5.77
C ALA A 54 2.13 -13.65 -4.42
N GLN A 55 1.81 -14.35 -3.34
CA GLN A 55 2.48 -14.12 -2.06
C GLN A 55 3.97 -14.42 -2.25
N GLY A 56 4.82 -13.52 -1.76
CA GLY A 56 6.26 -13.60 -2.01
C GLY A 56 6.75 -12.79 -3.21
N ALA A 57 5.85 -12.21 -4.02
CA ALA A 57 6.23 -11.36 -5.14
C ALA A 57 7.02 -10.14 -4.67
N LEU A 58 8.06 -9.78 -5.44
CA LEU A 58 8.88 -8.60 -5.18
C LEU A 58 8.39 -7.43 -6.03
N PHE A 59 8.50 -6.22 -5.47
CA PHE A 59 8.05 -5.00 -6.13
C PHE A 59 9.21 -4.08 -6.45
N ASP A 60 9.26 -3.64 -7.69
CA ASP A 60 10.22 -2.63 -8.14
C ASP A 60 9.91 -1.27 -7.50
N LEU A 61 10.95 -0.57 -7.05
CA LEU A 61 10.79 0.72 -6.35
C LEU A 61 10.30 1.84 -7.26
N ARG A 62 10.53 1.76 -8.57
CA ARG A 62 10.17 2.82 -9.51
C ARG A 62 8.82 2.61 -10.17
N SER A 63 8.53 1.38 -10.57
CA SER A 63 7.39 1.09 -11.44
C SER A 63 6.15 0.61 -10.71
N SER A 64 6.26 0.17 -9.45
CA SER A 64 5.10 -0.29 -8.68
C SER A 64 4.66 0.73 -7.64
N ALA A 65 3.36 0.81 -7.39
CA ALA A 65 2.81 1.68 -6.35
C ALA A 65 3.37 1.29 -4.98
N THR A 66 3.43 -0.01 -4.69
CA THR A 66 4.01 -0.54 -3.46
C THR A 66 5.46 -0.10 -3.29
N GLY A 67 6.27 -0.29 -4.32
CA GLY A 67 7.68 0.10 -4.30
C GLY A 67 7.87 1.61 -4.10
N ARG A 68 7.02 2.42 -4.74
CA ARG A 68 7.05 3.88 -4.58
C ARG A 68 6.75 4.32 -3.15
N VAL A 69 5.86 3.63 -2.44
CA VAL A 69 5.60 3.88 -1.02
C VAL A 69 6.89 3.65 -0.21
N PHE A 70 7.54 2.52 -0.41
CA PHE A 70 8.78 2.20 0.30
C PHE A 70 9.92 3.16 -0.05
N ALA A 71 10.06 3.52 -1.31
CA ALA A 71 11.08 4.48 -1.73
C ALA A 71 10.87 5.86 -1.11
N THR A 72 9.62 6.27 -0.95
CA THR A 72 9.25 7.60 -0.45
C THR A 72 9.46 7.73 1.05
N TRP A 73 8.99 6.74 1.84
CA TRP A 73 9.02 6.79 3.30
C TRP A 73 10.16 6.00 3.94
N ALA A 74 11.06 5.45 3.14
CA ALA A 74 12.28 4.85 3.66
C ALA A 74 13.15 5.88 4.40
N THR A 75 13.96 5.42 5.34
CA THR A 75 14.88 6.29 6.10
C THR A 75 16.32 5.83 5.87
N PRO A 76 17.11 6.57 5.08
CA PRO A 76 16.75 7.75 4.28
C PRO A 76 15.88 7.40 3.07
N PRO A 77 15.17 8.38 2.47
CA PRO A 77 14.42 8.14 1.24
C PRO A 77 15.31 7.61 0.12
N SER A 78 14.74 6.76 -0.73
CA SER A 78 15.49 6.13 -1.82
C SER A 78 15.63 7.05 -3.03
N ASP A 79 16.82 7.08 -3.61
CA ASP A 79 17.10 7.78 -4.86
C ASP A 79 16.53 7.04 -6.09
N ALA A 80 15.91 5.88 -5.91
CA ALA A 80 15.21 5.19 -6.99
C ALA A 80 14.09 6.04 -7.61
N LEU A 81 13.51 6.97 -6.83
CA LEU A 81 12.55 7.95 -7.31
C LEU A 81 13.12 9.36 -7.29
N PRO A 82 12.78 10.20 -8.29
CA PRO A 82 13.09 11.63 -8.21
C PRO A 82 12.48 12.28 -6.98
N ALA A 83 13.18 13.23 -6.37
CA ALA A 83 12.73 13.92 -5.17
C ALA A 83 11.36 14.58 -5.37
N ALA A 84 11.11 15.16 -6.54
CA ALA A 84 9.82 15.79 -6.85
C ALA A 84 8.66 14.80 -6.79
N LEU A 85 8.87 13.58 -7.27
CA LEU A 85 7.85 12.53 -7.22
C LEU A 85 7.62 12.07 -5.77
N ARG A 86 8.68 11.91 -4.99
CA ARG A 86 8.54 11.58 -3.57
C ARG A 86 7.75 12.64 -2.82
N ASP A 87 8.02 13.93 -3.09
CA ASP A 87 7.28 15.03 -2.46
C ASP A 87 5.81 15.01 -2.83
N GLN A 88 5.49 14.72 -4.09
CA GLN A 88 4.11 14.57 -4.56
C GLN A 88 3.41 13.41 -3.84
N ILE A 89 4.06 12.26 -3.73
CA ILE A 89 3.51 11.08 -3.04
C ILE A 89 3.25 11.41 -1.57
N ARG A 90 4.19 12.07 -0.89
CA ARG A 90 3.99 12.49 0.51
C ARG A 90 2.78 13.41 0.66
N SER A 91 2.63 14.37 -0.24
CA SER A 91 1.51 15.33 -0.14
C SER A 91 0.17 14.66 -0.41
N CYS A 92 0.11 13.64 -1.27
CA CYS A 92 -1.10 12.84 -1.50
C CYS A 92 -1.36 11.80 -0.42
N GLY A 93 -0.32 11.37 0.30
CA GLY A 93 -0.41 10.30 1.29
C GLY A 93 -0.52 8.92 0.69
N LEU A 94 -0.30 8.78 -0.61
CA LEU A 94 -0.27 7.50 -1.31
C LEU A 94 0.40 7.63 -2.66
N ALA A 95 0.80 6.50 -3.23
CA ALA A 95 1.35 6.41 -4.58
C ALA A 95 0.33 5.80 -5.54
N THR A 96 0.30 6.30 -6.76
CA THR A 96 -0.54 5.77 -7.84
C THR A 96 0.30 5.35 -9.02
N VAL A 97 -0.12 4.29 -9.71
CA VAL A 97 0.51 3.80 -10.92
C VAL A 97 -0.57 3.43 -11.93
N GLU A 98 -0.48 3.97 -13.14
CA GLU A 98 -1.42 3.72 -14.22
C GLU A 98 -0.73 2.94 -15.35
N GLY A 99 -0.83 1.61 -15.29
CA GLY A 99 -0.31 0.74 -16.34
C GLY A 99 1.22 0.66 -16.43
N GLU A 100 1.95 1.31 -15.55
CA GLU A 100 3.42 1.40 -15.62
C GLU A 100 4.11 0.12 -15.19
N HIS A 101 3.49 -0.63 -14.26
CA HIS A 101 4.01 -1.93 -13.83
C HIS A 101 3.54 -3.03 -14.76
N ALA A 102 2.27 -3.01 -15.16
CA ALA A 102 1.68 -3.95 -16.11
C ALA A 102 0.64 -3.21 -16.94
N PRO A 103 0.67 -3.31 -18.29
CA PRO A 103 -0.30 -2.61 -19.14
C PRO A 103 -1.74 -2.92 -18.76
N GLY A 104 -2.56 -1.88 -18.67
CA GLY A 104 -3.99 -2.02 -18.34
C GLY A 104 -4.30 -2.26 -16.88
N ILE A 105 -3.28 -2.32 -16.01
CA ILE A 105 -3.44 -2.54 -14.57
C ILE A 105 -3.06 -1.26 -13.84
N ASN A 106 -3.95 -0.79 -12.98
CA ASN A 106 -3.71 0.34 -12.09
C ASN A 106 -3.46 -0.14 -10.66
N ALA A 107 -2.73 0.67 -9.91
CA ALA A 107 -2.46 0.37 -8.50
C ALA A 107 -2.44 1.64 -7.67
N LEU A 108 -2.89 1.52 -6.41
CA LEU A 108 -2.87 2.56 -5.40
C LEU A 108 -2.23 1.96 -4.14
N GLY A 109 -1.13 2.54 -3.67
CA GLY A 109 -0.43 2.05 -2.48
C GLY A 109 -0.34 3.13 -1.40
N ALA A 110 -0.61 2.76 -0.15
CA ALA A 110 -0.56 3.69 0.98
C ALA A 110 0.25 3.11 2.14
N PRO A 111 0.91 3.99 2.90
CA PRO A 111 1.80 3.56 3.98
C PRO A 111 1.06 3.27 5.27
N VAL A 112 1.62 2.34 6.04
CA VAL A 112 1.27 2.10 7.44
C VAL A 112 2.50 2.39 8.29
N PHE A 113 2.34 3.20 9.33
CA PHE A 113 3.44 3.65 10.18
C PHE A 113 3.38 3.00 11.56
N ASP A 114 4.55 2.79 12.16
CA ASP A 114 4.65 2.38 13.56
C ASP A 114 4.46 3.59 14.50
N ALA A 115 4.54 3.36 15.81
CA ALA A 115 4.33 4.41 16.80
C ALA A 115 5.34 5.56 16.71
N GLN A 116 6.51 5.32 16.14
CA GLN A 116 7.56 6.31 15.94
C GLN A 116 7.45 7.03 14.58
N GLY A 117 6.42 6.72 13.79
CA GLY A 117 6.23 7.32 12.49
C GLY A 117 7.12 6.73 11.39
N ARG A 118 7.73 5.57 11.63
CA ARG A 118 8.51 4.87 10.61
C ARG A 118 7.62 3.97 9.79
N LEU A 119 7.96 3.82 8.51
CA LEU A 119 7.22 2.95 7.61
C LEU A 119 7.33 1.50 8.06
N LEU A 120 6.19 0.86 8.29
CA LEU A 120 6.11 -0.53 8.72
C LEU A 120 5.72 -1.46 7.57
N MET A 121 4.72 -1.07 6.79
CA MET A 121 4.19 -1.85 5.68
C MET A 121 3.39 -0.95 4.75
N ALA A 122 2.93 -1.50 3.62
CA ALA A 122 2.03 -0.83 2.70
C ALA A 122 0.85 -1.73 2.38
N LEU A 123 -0.32 -1.12 2.19
CA LEU A 123 -1.45 -1.78 1.55
C LEU A 123 -1.58 -1.24 0.14
N THR A 124 -1.85 -2.13 -0.82
CA THR A 124 -1.98 -1.75 -2.22
C THR A 124 -3.21 -2.38 -2.85
N LEU A 125 -4.05 -1.53 -3.46
CA LEU A 125 -5.14 -1.96 -4.32
C LEU A 125 -4.59 -2.12 -5.73
N VAL A 126 -4.96 -3.23 -6.38
CA VAL A 126 -4.54 -3.55 -7.75
C VAL A 126 -5.75 -4.00 -8.54
N GLY A 127 -5.94 -3.46 -9.72
CA GLY A 127 -7.07 -3.85 -10.55
C GLY A 127 -6.95 -3.37 -11.98
N PRO A 128 -7.81 -3.90 -12.86
CA PRO A 128 -7.90 -3.39 -14.23
C PRO A 128 -8.24 -1.91 -14.24
N ALA A 129 -7.68 -1.17 -15.18
CA ALA A 129 -7.92 0.27 -15.29
C ALA A 129 -9.41 0.62 -15.39
N ALA A 130 -10.21 -0.26 -16.01
CA ALA A 130 -11.66 -0.08 -16.12
C ALA A 130 -12.39 -0.21 -14.77
N ALA A 131 -11.80 -0.90 -13.79
CA ALA A 131 -12.41 -1.18 -12.49
C ALA A 131 -11.76 -0.42 -11.33
N LEU A 132 -10.57 0.12 -11.53
CA LEU A 132 -9.83 0.84 -10.49
C LEU A 132 -9.21 2.10 -11.07
N GLN A 133 -9.77 3.25 -10.72
CA GLN A 133 -9.19 4.54 -11.09
C GLN A 133 -8.02 4.86 -10.16
N ALA A 134 -6.90 5.24 -10.76
CA ALA A 134 -5.70 5.64 -10.02
C ALA A 134 -5.72 7.12 -9.66
N ASP A 135 -6.84 7.58 -9.12
CA ASP A 135 -7.06 8.98 -8.74
C ASP A 135 -6.81 9.16 -7.24
N PRO A 136 -5.81 9.98 -6.83
CA PRO A 136 -5.54 10.22 -5.41
C PRO A 136 -6.71 10.82 -4.65
N GLN A 137 -7.64 11.46 -5.34
CA GLN A 137 -8.83 12.08 -4.73
C GLN A 137 -10.08 11.20 -4.85
N GLY A 138 -9.96 10.04 -5.46
CA GLY A 138 -11.08 9.14 -5.69
C GLY A 138 -11.48 8.35 -4.45
N ALA A 139 -12.65 7.71 -4.52
CA ALA A 139 -13.17 6.91 -3.41
C ALA A 139 -12.25 5.73 -3.03
N PRO A 140 -11.65 4.99 -3.98
CA PRO A 140 -10.71 3.92 -3.60
C PRO A 140 -9.49 4.43 -2.84
N ALA A 141 -8.93 5.58 -3.25
CA ALA A 141 -7.80 6.18 -2.57
C ALA A 141 -8.14 6.59 -1.14
N GLN A 142 -9.32 7.19 -0.94
CA GLN A 142 -9.78 7.58 0.39
C GLN A 142 -9.98 6.36 1.29
N ALA A 143 -10.62 5.31 0.77
CA ALA A 143 -10.84 4.09 1.53
C ALA A 143 -9.52 3.43 1.93
N LEU A 144 -8.55 3.43 1.02
CA LEU A 144 -7.22 2.88 1.29
C LEU A 144 -6.49 3.68 2.37
N ARG A 145 -6.48 5.01 2.26
CA ARG A 145 -5.84 5.88 3.28
C ARG A 145 -6.48 5.69 4.65
N GLN A 146 -7.81 5.59 4.71
CA GLN A 146 -8.53 5.39 5.96
C GLN A 146 -8.18 4.04 6.59
N ALA A 147 -8.10 2.98 5.80
CA ALA A 147 -7.70 1.66 6.30
C ALA A 147 -6.27 1.69 6.87
N CYS A 148 -5.34 2.31 6.15
CA CYS A 148 -3.96 2.45 6.60
C CYS A 148 -3.85 3.30 7.87
N ALA A 149 -4.68 4.35 7.98
CA ALA A 149 -4.73 5.18 9.19
C ALA A 149 -5.24 4.39 10.39
N ARG A 150 -6.25 3.53 10.20
CA ARG A 150 -6.74 2.66 11.29
C ARG A 150 -5.65 1.70 11.78
N ILE A 151 -4.92 1.09 10.86
CA ILE A 151 -3.82 0.19 11.22
C ILE A 151 -2.71 0.96 11.94
N SER A 152 -2.28 2.09 11.40
CA SER A 152 -1.25 2.95 12.01
C SER A 152 -1.66 3.40 13.40
N GLY A 153 -2.93 3.78 13.57
CA GLY A 153 -3.49 4.18 14.86
C GLY A 153 -3.44 3.05 15.88
N ALA A 154 -3.73 1.81 15.46
CA ALA A 154 -3.62 0.64 16.31
C ALA A 154 -2.16 0.35 16.71
N MET A 155 -1.19 0.76 15.86
CA MET A 155 0.22 0.69 16.19
C MET A 155 0.69 1.82 17.12
N GLY A 156 -0.17 2.78 17.41
CA GLY A 156 0.14 3.91 18.27
C GLY A 156 0.56 5.18 17.54
N TRP A 157 0.52 5.19 16.21
CA TRP A 157 0.86 6.38 15.44
C TRP A 157 -0.36 7.29 15.26
N HIS A 158 -0.16 8.59 15.45
CA HIS A 158 -1.19 9.61 15.24
C HIS A 158 -0.61 10.77 14.44
N GLU A 159 -1.34 11.20 13.42
CA GLU A 159 -0.93 12.25 12.50
C GLU A 159 -0.63 13.58 13.22
N SER A 160 -1.37 13.88 14.28
CA SER A 160 -1.19 15.09 15.08
C SER A 160 0.16 15.16 15.83
N ARG A 161 0.96 14.10 15.79
CA ARG A 161 2.30 14.04 16.42
C ARG A 161 3.45 14.35 15.47
N ARG A 162 3.16 14.82 14.27
CA ARG A 162 4.19 15.23 13.31
C ARG A 162 4.94 16.48 13.79
#